data_04f9c550d3f36986da95fec655c9e76e
#
_entry.id   04f9c550d3f36986da95fec655c9e76e
#
_cell.length_a   1.000
_cell.length_b   1.000
_cell.length_c   1.000
_cell.angle_alpha   90.00
_cell.angle_beta   90.00
_cell.angle_gamma   90.00
#
_symmetry.space_group_name_H-M   'P 1'
#
loop_
_entity.id
_entity.type
_entity.pdbx_description
1 polymer ?
#
loop_
_entity_poly.entity_id
_entity_poly.type
_entity_poly.pdbx_seq_one_letter_code
_entity_poly.pdbx_strand_id
1 'polypeptide(L)'
;YNNNLCGTEVLLESMVEHGIDKIVFSSTAATYGEPESIPILETDRTLPTNCYGETKLSMEKMFKWTSKAYNLRYVSLRYFNACGAHPNGKIGEAHNPETHLIPLVLQVPNGKREYISVFGNDYDTKDGTCVRDYIHVNDLAQAHILAMEYLSKGGESNIFNLGNGVGFTVKEVIETARKVTNHTIPIREEERRTGDPSVLIASSEKARKVLGWKPQYADLETIISTAWKWHVNHPDGY
;
A
#
# COMPACT_ATOMS: atom_id res chain seq x y z
N TYR A 1 -5.19 -12.78 12.98
CA TYR A 1 -5.26 -14.17 12.51
C TYR A 1 -6.69 -14.55 12.16
N ASN A 2 -7.62 -14.46 13.07
CA ASN A 2 -9.00 -14.89 12.85
C ASN A 2 -9.62 -14.28 11.58
N ASN A 3 -9.54 -12.97 11.44
CA ASN A 3 -10.07 -12.29 10.24
C ASN A 3 -9.33 -12.70 8.96
N ASN A 4 -7.99 -12.69 8.96
CA ASN A 4 -7.20 -12.91 7.76
C ASN A 4 -7.09 -14.41 7.40
N LEU A 5 -6.64 -15.26 8.31
CA LEU A 5 -6.39 -16.67 7.99
C LEU A 5 -7.66 -17.49 7.95
N CYS A 6 -8.46 -17.48 9.03
CA CYS A 6 -9.70 -18.24 9.07
C CYS A 6 -10.70 -17.73 8.00
N GLY A 7 -10.78 -16.41 7.82
CA GLY A 7 -11.60 -15.84 6.75
C GLY A 7 -11.16 -16.26 5.35
N THR A 8 -9.84 -16.38 5.10
CA THR A 8 -9.31 -16.86 3.82
C THR A 8 -9.57 -18.35 3.62
N GLU A 9 -9.45 -19.16 4.68
CA GLU A 9 -9.78 -20.58 4.63
C GLU A 9 -11.23 -20.80 4.18
N VAL A 10 -12.19 -20.16 4.87
CA VAL A 10 -13.62 -20.23 4.53
C VAL A 10 -13.87 -19.74 3.10
N LEU A 11 -13.21 -18.65 2.67
CA LEU A 11 -13.34 -18.15 1.30
C LEU A 11 -12.86 -19.18 0.29
N LEU A 12 -11.69 -19.79 0.49
CA LEU A 12 -11.11 -20.77 -0.42
C LEU A 12 -11.95 -22.05 -0.50
N GLU A 13 -12.45 -22.56 0.62
CA GLU A 13 -13.39 -23.68 0.65
C GLU A 13 -14.63 -23.38 -0.18
N SER A 14 -15.25 -22.22 0.06
CA SER A 14 -16.43 -21.76 -0.69
C SER A 14 -16.14 -21.59 -2.19
N MET A 15 -14.97 -21.03 -2.55
CA MET A 15 -14.58 -20.91 -3.96
C MET A 15 -14.48 -22.28 -4.64
N VAL A 16 -13.84 -23.24 -3.99
CA VAL A 16 -13.68 -24.61 -4.52
C VAL A 16 -15.06 -25.29 -4.67
N GLU A 17 -15.90 -25.20 -3.65
CA GLU A 17 -17.25 -25.76 -3.67
C GLU A 17 -18.11 -25.21 -4.82
N HIS A 18 -18.00 -23.90 -5.11
CA HIS A 18 -18.78 -23.25 -6.15
C HIS A 18 -18.06 -23.14 -7.51
N GLY A 19 -16.92 -23.80 -7.69
CA GLY A 19 -16.20 -23.82 -8.96
C GLY A 19 -15.60 -22.46 -9.38
N ILE A 20 -15.32 -21.57 -8.42
CA ILE A 20 -14.66 -20.29 -8.68
C ILE A 20 -13.16 -20.51 -8.68
N ASP A 21 -12.53 -20.36 -9.85
CA ASP A 21 -11.15 -20.74 -10.11
C ASP A 21 -10.16 -19.56 -10.19
N LYS A 22 -10.57 -18.33 -9.89
CA LYS A 22 -9.72 -17.15 -10.01
C LYS A 22 -9.89 -16.20 -8.82
N ILE A 23 -8.76 -15.65 -8.34
CA ILE A 23 -8.76 -14.62 -7.30
C ILE A 23 -7.62 -13.61 -7.50
N VAL A 24 -7.93 -12.33 -7.29
CA VAL A 24 -6.91 -11.28 -7.14
C VAL A 24 -6.88 -10.89 -5.67
N PHE A 25 -5.70 -10.94 -5.09
CA PHE A 25 -5.48 -10.74 -3.67
C PHE A 25 -4.67 -9.46 -3.39
N SER A 26 -5.22 -8.60 -2.57
CA SER A 26 -4.55 -7.44 -2.00
C SER A 26 -3.56 -7.89 -0.93
N SER A 27 -2.30 -8.11 -1.34
CA SER A 27 -1.19 -8.41 -0.44
C SER A 27 -0.47 -7.13 0.00
N THR A 28 0.71 -7.23 0.56
CA THR A 28 1.42 -6.11 1.16
C THR A 28 2.94 -6.25 1.06
N ALA A 29 3.64 -5.13 1.00
CA ALA A 29 5.09 -5.05 1.18
C ALA A 29 5.57 -5.55 2.55
N ALA A 30 4.72 -5.53 3.58
CA ALA A 30 5.06 -6.04 4.90
C ALA A 30 5.44 -7.53 4.92
N THR A 31 5.17 -8.27 3.84
CA THR A 31 5.63 -9.65 3.66
C THR A 31 7.15 -9.77 3.55
N TYR A 32 7.84 -8.72 3.11
CA TYR A 32 9.30 -8.73 2.97
C TYR A 32 10.04 -8.50 4.31
N GLY A 33 9.43 -7.76 5.25
CA GLY A 33 10.09 -7.32 6.47
C GLY A 33 11.17 -6.27 6.17
N GLU A 34 12.38 -6.49 6.71
CA GLU A 34 13.54 -5.62 6.42
C GLU A 34 14.20 -6.07 5.11
N PRO A 35 14.21 -5.23 4.06
CA PRO A 35 14.76 -5.60 2.77
C PRO A 35 16.30 -5.62 2.81
N GLU A 36 16.90 -6.62 2.13
CA GLU A 36 18.35 -6.73 1.96
C GLU A 36 18.86 -5.85 0.80
N SER A 37 17.98 -5.48 -0.14
CA SER A 37 18.28 -4.64 -1.30
C SER A 37 17.13 -3.72 -1.68
N ILE A 38 17.45 -2.60 -2.31
CA ILE A 38 16.50 -1.60 -2.83
C ILE A 38 16.84 -1.33 -4.30
N PRO A 39 15.84 -1.34 -5.21
CA PRO A 39 14.41 -1.59 -4.98
C PRO A 39 14.10 -3.06 -4.71
N ILE A 40 13.06 -3.34 -3.91
CA ILE A 40 12.62 -4.68 -3.55
C ILE A 40 12.00 -5.38 -4.77
N LEU A 41 12.44 -6.61 -5.03
CA LEU A 41 11.94 -7.48 -6.10
C LEU A 41 10.97 -8.54 -5.57
N GLU A 42 10.12 -9.12 -6.42
CA GLU A 42 9.23 -10.21 -6.05
C GLU A 42 9.97 -11.51 -5.68
N THR A 43 11.23 -11.64 -6.12
CA THR A 43 12.13 -12.75 -5.81
C THR A 43 12.83 -12.63 -4.48
N ASP A 44 12.76 -11.44 -3.84
CA ASP A 44 13.44 -11.21 -2.59
C ASP A 44 12.82 -12.01 -1.45
N ARG A 45 13.64 -12.25 -0.43
CA ARG A 45 13.24 -13.01 0.74
C ARG A 45 12.03 -12.38 1.41
N THR A 46 11.07 -13.21 1.79
CA THR A 46 9.93 -12.81 2.61
C THR A 46 10.16 -13.23 4.05
N LEU A 47 10.30 -12.26 4.94
CA LEU A 47 10.49 -12.46 6.38
C LEU A 47 9.80 -11.34 7.16
N PRO A 48 8.47 -11.43 7.33
CA PRO A 48 7.69 -10.40 8.01
C PRO A 48 8.23 -10.11 9.43
N THR A 49 8.25 -8.83 9.82
CA THR A 49 8.64 -8.36 11.14
C THR A 49 7.45 -8.04 12.05
N ASN A 50 6.22 -8.23 11.54
CA ASN A 50 5.00 -7.95 12.30
C ASN A 50 3.88 -8.96 11.95
N CYS A 51 2.91 -9.06 12.85
CA CYS A 51 1.80 -10.00 12.74
C CYS A 51 0.96 -9.78 11.46
N TYR A 52 0.75 -8.54 11.02
CA TYR A 52 0.01 -8.25 9.80
C TYR A 52 0.71 -8.84 8.56
N GLY A 53 2.00 -8.55 8.39
CA GLY A 53 2.81 -9.11 7.31
C GLY A 53 2.82 -10.63 7.32
N GLU A 54 2.95 -11.26 8.51
CA GLU A 54 2.90 -12.72 8.65
C GLU A 54 1.55 -13.30 8.21
N THR A 55 0.43 -12.68 8.60
CA THR A 55 -0.88 -13.16 8.15
C THR A 55 -1.03 -13.05 6.63
N LYS A 56 -0.60 -11.94 6.02
CA LYS A 56 -0.68 -11.75 4.56
C LYS A 56 0.21 -12.74 3.80
N LEU A 57 1.42 -13.00 4.27
CA LEU A 57 2.30 -14.02 3.69
C LEU A 57 1.71 -15.43 3.83
N SER A 58 1.09 -15.74 4.96
CA SER A 58 0.39 -17.00 5.17
C SER A 58 -0.78 -17.17 4.20
N MET A 59 -1.57 -16.12 3.94
CA MET A 59 -2.63 -16.13 2.92
C MET A 59 -2.06 -16.40 1.51
N GLU A 60 -0.94 -15.79 1.13
CA GLU A 60 -0.28 -16.12 -0.16
C GLU A 60 0.11 -17.60 -0.25
N LYS A 61 0.60 -18.17 0.85
CA LYS A 61 0.92 -19.62 0.91
C LYS A 61 -0.36 -20.47 0.79
N MET A 62 -1.47 -20.07 1.39
CA MET A 62 -2.77 -20.75 1.24
C MET A 62 -3.20 -20.74 -0.23
N PHE A 63 -3.18 -19.60 -0.92
CA PHE A 63 -3.49 -19.52 -2.35
C PHE A 63 -2.58 -20.43 -3.19
N LYS A 64 -1.27 -20.43 -2.89
CA LYS A 64 -0.30 -21.28 -3.60
C LYS A 64 -0.63 -22.78 -3.49
N TRP A 65 -1.00 -23.24 -2.29
CA TRP A 65 -1.32 -24.66 -2.08
C TRP A 65 -2.70 -25.04 -2.61
N THR A 66 -3.69 -24.16 -2.47
CA THR A 66 -5.02 -24.35 -3.07
C THR A 66 -4.94 -24.37 -4.60
N SER A 67 -4.11 -23.49 -5.19
CA SER A 67 -3.82 -23.50 -6.63
C SER A 67 -3.31 -24.85 -7.12
N LYS A 68 -2.40 -25.46 -6.37
CA LYS A 68 -1.86 -26.79 -6.71
C LYS A 68 -2.87 -27.93 -6.56
N ALA A 69 -3.74 -27.84 -5.55
CA ALA A 69 -4.68 -28.90 -5.21
C ALA A 69 -5.96 -28.85 -6.07
N TYR A 70 -6.44 -27.66 -6.39
CA TYR A 70 -7.78 -27.44 -6.97
C TYR A 70 -7.76 -26.60 -8.26
N ASN A 71 -6.58 -26.41 -8.87
CA ASN A 71 -6.42 -25.62 -10.10
C ASN A 71 -6.92 -24.16 -9.99
N LEU A 72 -6.95 -23.61 -8.79
CA LEU A 72 -7.25 -22.19 -8.56
C LEU A 72 -6.09 -21.33 -9.09
N ARG A 73 -6.38 -20.26 -9.81
CA ARG A 73 -5.40 -19.28 -10.26
C ARG A 73 -5.51 -18.01 -9.44
N TYR A 74 -4.38 -17.46 -9.03
CA TYR A 74 -4.35 -16.25 -8.20
C TYR A 74 -3.32 -15.24 -8.68
N VAL A 75 -3.59 -13.98 -8.41
CA VAL A 75 -2.60 -12.91 -8.45
C VAL A 75 -2.55 -12.24 -7.10
N SER A 76 -1.36 -12.23 -6.48
CA SER A 76 -1.10 -11.44 -5.27
C SER A 76 -0.44 -10.12 -5.65
N LEU A 77 -1.07 -9.00 -5.29
CA LEU A 77 -0.56 -7.66 -5.51
C LEU A 77 0.07 -7.15 -4.20
N ARG A 78 1.41 -7.12 -4.12
CA ARG A 78 2.15 -6.58 -2.98
C ARG A 78 2.36 -5.09 -3.19
N TYR A 79 1.55 -4.27 -2.55
CA TYR A 79 1.69 -2.83 -2.61
C TYR A 79 2.17 -2.24 -1.28
N PHE A 80 2.64 -1.02 -1.36
CA PHE A 80 3.28 -0.30 -0.27
C PHE A 80 2.27 0.60 0.41
N ASN A 81 2.43 1.92 0.37
CA ASN A 81 1.49 2.80 1.04
C ASN A 81 0.41 3.25 0.06
N ALA A 82 -0.76 2.64 0.14
CA ALA A 82 -1.94 3.11 -0.59
C ALA A 82 -2.32 4.50 -0.10
N CYS A 83 -2.63 5.42 -1.00
CA CYS A 83 -2.86 6.82 -0.65
C CYS A 83 -3.65 7.55 -1.73
N GLY A 84 -3.96 8.82 -1.46
CA GLY A 84 -4.78 9.62 -2.34
C GLY A 84 -6.28 9.30 -2.22
N ALA A 85 -7.07 9.91 -3.07
CA ALA A 85 -8.51 9.68 -3.17
C ALA A 85 -8.97 9.79 -4.62
N HIS A 86 -10.15 9.33 -4.93
CA HIS A 86 -10.67 9.47 -6.29
C HIS A 86 -10.80 10.97 -6.66
N PRO A 87 -10.34 11.40 -7.84
CA PRO A 87 -10.30 12.83 -8.22
C PRO A 87 -11.65 13.55 -8.20
N ASN A 88 -12.77 12.81 -8.26
CA ASN A 88 -14.10 13.42 -8.14
C ASN A 88 -14.40 13.91 -6.70
N GLY A 89 -13.59 13.52 -5.69
CA GLY A 89 -13.76 13.89 -4.29
C GLY A 89 -14.94 13.23 -3.57
N LYS A 90 -15.46 12.11 -4.11
CA LYS A 90 -16.59 11.37 -3.52
C LYS A 90 -16.19 10.03 -2.87
N ILE A 91 -14.97 9.57 -3.16
CA ILE A 91 -14.44 8.31 -2.64
C ILE A 91 -13.04 8.58 -2.11
N GLY A 92 -12.80 8.24 -0.86
CA GLY A 92 -11.52 8.42 -0.19
C GLY A 92 -11.38 7.55 1.04
N GLU A 93 -10.31 7.75 1.79
CA GLU A 93 -9.97 6.97 2.97
C GLU A 93 -10.67 7.54 4.22
N ALA A 94 -11.35 6.66 4.96
CA ALA A 94 -12.01 6.98 6.22
C ALA A 94 -11.77 5.88 7.26
N HIS A 95 -10.54 5.81 7.78
CA HIS A 95 -10.16 4.88 8.85
C HIS A 95 -10.50 5.44 10.23
N ASN A 96 -10.93 4.55 11.13
CA ASN A 96 -11.06 4.85 12.55
C ASN A 96 -10.57 3.65 13.40
N PRO A 97 -9.44 3.75 14.14
CA PRO A 97 -8.53 4.90 14.16
C PRO A 97 -7.66 5.02 12.90
N GLU A 98 -7.33 6.25 12.50
CA GLU A 98 -6.42 6.52 11.39
C GLU A 98 -4.96 6.31 11.81
N THR A 99 -4.19 5.64 10.95
CA THR A 99 -2.77 5.31 11.19
C THR A 99 -1.84 5.64 10.02
N HIS A 100 -2.38 5.97 8.84
CA HIS A 100 -1.59 6.28 7.66
C HIS A 100 -1.09 7.72 7.64
N LEU A 101 0.14 7.91 7.15
CA LEU A 101 0.84 9.20 7.26
C LEU A 101 0.08 10.33 6.57
N ILE A 102 -0.32 10.17 5.30
CA ILE A 102 -0.95 11.26 4.53
C ILE A 102 -2.25 11.73 5.18
N PRO A 103 -3.22 10.86 5.53
CA PRO A 103 -4.40 11.29 6.28
C PRO A 103 -4.07 11.98 7.62
N LEU A 104 -3.10 11.44 8.39
CA LEU A 104 -2.69 12.06 9.66
C LEU A 104 -2.10 13.44 9.48
N VAL A 105 -1.29 13.65 8.43
CA VAL A 105 -0.75 14.97 8.07
C VAL A 105 -1.87 15.93 7.71
N LEU A 106 -2.86 15.49 6.94
CA LEU A 106 -4.01 16.28 6.50
C LEU A 106 -5.02 16.57 7.62
N GLN A 107 -5.01 15.81 8.72
CA GLN A 107 -5.80 16.12 9.90
C GLN A 107 -5.37 17.43 10.57
N VAL A 108 -4.11 17.87 10.38
CA VAL A 108 -3.62 19.14 10.97
C VAL A 108 -4.31 20.35 10.31
N PRO A 109 -4.24 20.54 8.98
CA PRO A 109 -4.95 21.65 8.34
C PRO A 109 -6.49 21.51 8.42
N ASN A 110 -7.00 20.30 8.68
CA ASN A 110 -8.45 20.06 8.90
C ASN A 110 -8.89 20.36 10.36
N GLY A 111 -7.98 20.84 11.21
CA GLY A 111 -8.26 21.21 12.59
C GLY A 111 -8.51 20.05 13.57
N LYS A 112 -8.26 18.81 13.14
CA LYS A 112 -8.45 17.59 13.95
C LYS A 112 -7.20 17.23 14.77
N ARG A 113 -6.07 17.88 14.50
CA ARG A 113 -4.77 17.59 15.10
C ARG A 113 -3.95 18.87 15.20
N GLU A 114 -3.21 19.04 16.29
CA GLU A 114 -2.38 20.24 16.50
C GLU A 114 -1.04 20.16 15.75
N TYR A 115 -0.47 18.97 15.63
CA TYR A 115 0.83 18.72 15.00
C TYR A 115 0.90 17.29 14.44
N ILE A 116 1.92 17.03 13.63
CA ILE A 116 2.29 15.70 13.18
C ILE A 116 3.58 15.22 13.86
N SER A 117 3.61 13.98 14.39
CA SER A 117 4.82 13.36 14.91
C SER A 117 5.65 12.76 13.78
N VAL A 118 6.96 13.08 13.78
CA VAL A 118 7.97 12.51 12.88
C VAL A 118 8.86 11.59 13.69
N PHE A 119 8.82 10.29 13.41
CA PHE A 119 9.53 9.26 14.15
C PHE A 119 10.91 8.99 13.55
N GLY A 120 11.96 9.48 14.22
CA GLY A 120 13.34 9.45 13.78
C GLY A 120 13.67 10.56 12.77
N ASN A 121 14.82 11.19 13.00
CA ASN A 121 15.36 12.25 12.17
C ASN A 121 16.85 12.00 11.80
N ASP A 122 17.33 10.78 12.07
CA ASP A 122 18.72 10.35 11.99
C ASP A 122 18.90 9.09 11.11
N TYR A 123 17.93 8.77 10.25
CA TYR A 123 18.06 7.70 9.25
C TYR A 123 19.07 8.10 8.18
N ASP A 124 19.76 7.11 7.61
CA ASP A 124 20.65 7.31 6.45
C ASP A 124 19.82 7.56 5.18
N THR A 125 19.28 8.76 5.09
CA THR A 125 18.41 9.26 4.01
C THR A 125 18.70 10.75 3.79
N LYS A 126 18.21 11.31 2.69
CA LYS A 126 18.53 12.71 2.31
C LYS A 126 18.15 13.78 3.35
N ASP A 127 17.19 13.52 4.22
CA ASP A 127 16.71 14.47 5.22
C ASP A 127 16.58 13.88 6.63
N GLY A 128 17.08 12.67 6.81
CA GLY A 128 17.09 11.94 8.08
C GLY A 128 15.77 11.23 8.41
N THR A 129 14.73 11.34 7.58
CA THR A 129 13.44 10.66 7.82
C THR A 129 13.25 9.45 6.90
N CYS A 130 12.38 8.51 7.29
CA CYS A 130 12.10 7.32 6.50
C CYS A 130 11.63 7.64 5.09
N VAL A 131 12.04 6.80 4.13
CA VAL A 131 11.57 6.84 2.74
C VAL A 131 10.55 5.75 2.51
N ARG A 132 9.41 6.10 1.93
CA ARG A 132 8.33 5.15 1.59
C ARG A 132 7.87 5.33 0.16
N ASP A 133 7.41 4.24 -0.44
CA ASP A 133 6.77 4.22 -1.75
C ASP A 133 5.26 4.45 -1.56
N TYR A 134 4.72 5.47 -2.22
CA TYR A 134 3.32 5.85 -2.14
C TYR A 134 2.62 5.57 -3.45
N ILE A 135 1.47 4.90 -3.41
CA ILE A 135 0.73 4.51 -4.59
C ILE A 135 -0.69 5.03 -4.50
N HIS A 136 -1.09 5.78 -5.51
CA HIS A 136 -2.44 6.30 -5.58
C HIS A 136 -3.47 5.18 -5.71
N VAL A 137 -4.59 5.29 -4.99
CA VAL A 137 -5.65 4.27 -4.97
C VAL A 137 -6.25 3.97 -6.34
N ASN A 138 -6.30 4.94 -7.27
CA ASN A 138 -6.75 4.70 -8.64
C ASN A 138 -5.79 3.83 -9.44
N ASP A 139 -4.47 4.00 -9.23
CA ASP A 139 -3.46 3.16 -9.88
C ASP A 139 -3.49 1.74 -9.31
N LEU A 140 -3.79 1.59 -8.01
CA LEU A 140 -4.04 0.29 -7.41
C LEU A 140 -5.31 -0.37 -7.97
N ALA A 141 -6.41 0.36 -8.10
CA ALA A 141 -7.64 -0.14 -8.70
C ALA A 141 -7.40 -0.63 -10.14
N GLN A 142 -6.66 0.16 -10.95
CA GLN A 142 -6.27 -0.26 -12.29
C GLN A 142 -5.43 -1.56 -12.27
N ALA A 143 -4.48 -1.70 -11.34
CA ALA A 143 -3.68 -2.91 -11.23
C ALA A 143 -4.55 -4.14 -10.92
N HIS A 144 -5.57 -4.00 -10.07
CA HIS A 144 -6.52 -5.08 -9.78
C HIS A 144 -7.34 -5.49 -11.01
N ILE A 145 -7.80 -4.51 -11.81
CA ILE A 145 -8.50 -4.78 -13.07
C ILE A 145 -7.59 -5.52 -14.05
N LEU A 146 -6.36 -5.05 -14.25
CA LEU A 146 -5.39 -5.69 -15.13
C LEU A 146 -5.02 -7.10 -14.68
N ALA A 147 -4.91 -7.34 -13.36
CA ALA A 147 -4.66 -8.67 -12.80
C ALA A 147 -5.86 -9.62 -13.04
N MET A 148 -7.08 -9.12 -12.89
CA MET A 148 -8.30 -9.88 -13.21
C MET A 148 -8.36 -10.24 -14.70
N GLU A 149 -8.07 -9.28 -15.59
CA GLU A 149 -8.00 -9.52 -17.03
C GLU A 149 -6.90 -10.52 -17.41
N TYR A 150 -5.72 -10.41 -16.78
CA TYR A 150 -4.62 -11.35 -16.96
C TYR A 150 -5.05 -12.79 -16.64
N LEU A 151 -5.68 -13.00 -15.49
CA LEU A 151 -6.21 -14.31 -15.11
C LEU A 151 -7.32 -14.80 -16.06
N SER A 152 -8.20 -13.90 -16.50
CA SER A 152 -9.29 -14.24 -17.43
C SER A 152 -8.80 -14.65 -18.81
N LYS A 153 -7.65 -14.13 -19.25
CA LYS A 153 -6.97 -14.50 -20.50
C LYS A 153 -6.10 -15.76 -20.37
N GLY A 154 -6.18 -16.48 -19.25
CA GLY A 154 -5.43 -17.71 -19.04
C GLY A 154 -4.07 -17.53 -18.37
N GLY A 155 -3.77 -16.36 -17.81
CA GLY A 155 -2.53 -16.08 -17.10
C GLY A 155 -2.32 -17.02 -15.91
N GLU A 156 -1.07 -17.40 -15.68
CA GLU A 156 -0.65 -18.25 -14.57
C GLU A 156 -0.68 -17.52 -13.23
N SER A 157 -0.82 -18.28 -12.13
CA SER A 157 -0.73 -17.72 -10.77
C SER A 157 0.58 -16.96 -10.59
N ASN A 158 0.50 -15.74 -10.04
CA ASN A 158 1.64 -14.85 -9.96
C ASN A 158 1.59 -13.89 -8.77
N ILE A 159 2.74 -13.25 -8.50
CA ILE A 159 2.88 -12.19 -7.50
C ILE A 159 3.48 -10.98 -8.22
N PHE A 160 2.95 -9.79 -7.94
CA PHE A 160 3.45 -8.53 -8.49
C PHE A 160 3.62 -7.49 -7.40
N ASN A 161 4.77 -6.84 -7.39
CA ASN A 161 4.98 -5.63 -6.62
C ASN A 161 4.34 -4.44 -7.33
N LEU A 162 3.68 -3.59 -6.55
CA LEU A 162 3.14 -2.33 -7.03
C LEU A 162 3.75 -1.19 -6.24
N GLY A 163 4.62 -0.43 -6.88
CA GLY A 163 5.29 0.74 -6.36
C GLY A 163 5.51 1.76 -7.48
N ASN A 164 5.61 3.02 -7.13
CA ASN A 164 6.00 4.06 -8.09
C ASN A 164 7.48 3.94 -8.48
N GLY A 165 8.27 3.24 -7.65
CA GLY A 165 9.73 3.11 -7.80
C GLY A 165 10.47 4.39 -7.43
N VAL A 166 9.76 5.40 -6.94
CA VAL A 166 10.30 6.65 -6.41
C VAL A 166 9.81 6.78 -4.97
N GLY A 167 10.73 6.77 -4.02
CA GLY A 167 10.39 6.95 -2.63
C GLY A 167 10.31 8.42 -2.25
N PHE A 168 9.41 8.75 -1.33
CA PHE A 168 9.34 10.07 -0.70
C PHE A 168 9.62 9.96 0.79
N THR A 169 10.34 10.94 1.33
CA THR A 169 10.60 11.04 2.76
C THR A 169 9.36 11.53 3.50
N VAL A 170 9.32 11.30 4.81
CA VAL A 170 8.24 11.84 5.66
C VAL A 170 8.20 13.38 5.59
N LYS A 171 9.37 14.04 5.59
CA LYS A 171 9.44 15.51 5.47
C LYS A 171 8.94 16.00 4.12
N GLU A 172 9.24 15.31 3.01
CA GLU A 172 8.70 15.67 1.69
C GLU A 172 7.17 15.59 1.66
N VAL A 173 6.59 14.56 2.27
CA VAL A 173 5.12 14.44 2.39
C VAL A 173 4.54 15.65 3.13
N ILE A 174 5.15 16.02 4.25
CA ILE A 174 4.68 17.16 5.07
C ILE A 174 4.83 18.49 4.30
N GLU A 175 5.97 18.73 3.65
CA GLU A 175 6.21 19.96 2.87
C GLU A 175 5.24 20.06 1.68
N THR A 176 4.99 18.96 0.99
CA THR A 176 4.00 18.92 -0.09
C THR A 176 2.59 19.17 0.44
N ALA A 177 2.25 18.63 1.61
CA ALA A 177 0.96 18.90 2.24
C ALA A 177 0.81 20.37 2.64
N ARG A 178 1.85 21.02 3.18
CA ARG A 178 1.87 22.46 3.46
C ARG A 178 1.58 23.29 2.21
N LYS A 179 2.24 22.93 1.10
CA LYS A 179 2.06 23.59 -0.19
C LYS A 179 0.63 23.42 -0.72
N VAL A 180 0.13 22.19 -0.75
CA VAL A 180 -1.19 21.86 -1.31
C VAL A 180 -2.33 22.46 -0.50
N THR A 181 -2.22 22.40 0.82
CA THR A 181 -3.29 22.91 1.72
C THR A 181 -3.19 24.41 2.00
N ASN A 182 -2.03 25.01 1.72
CA ASN A 182 -1.68 26.38 2.10
C ASN A 182 -1.84 26.66 3.62
N HIS A 183 -1.49 25.66 4.44
CA HIS A 183 -1.53 25.72 5.89
C HIS A 183 -0.17 25.40 6.50
N THR A 184 0.09 25.94 7.67
CA THR A 184 1.19 25.49 8.52
C THR A 184 0.86 24.14 9.09
N ILE A 185 1.82 23.20 9.07
CA ILE A 185 1.70 21.90 9.70
C ILE A 185 2.87 21.76 10.68
N PRO A 186 2.65 22.03 11.98
CA PRO A 186 3.69 21.89 13.00
C PRO A 186 4.16 20.44 13.10
N ILE A 187 5.47 20.26 13.35
CA ILE A 187 6.12 18.96 13.49
C ILE A 187 6.59 18.81 14.94
N ARG A 188 6.43 17.60 15.50
CA ARG A 188 7.12 17.16 16.71
C ARG A 188 8.00 15.98 16.34
N GLU A 189 9.30 16.10 16.60
CA GLU A 189 10.24 15.01 16.43
C GLU A 189 10.15 14.03 17.60
N GLU A 190 10.09 12.74 17.29
CA GLU A 190 9.99 11.64 18.24
C GLU A 190 11.10 10.61 17.94
N GLU A 191 11.40 9.73 18.89
CA GLU A 191 12.34 8.64 18.70
C GLU A 191 11.91 7.69 17.57
N ARG A 192 12.87 6.95 17.00
CA ARG A 192 12.56 5.94 15.97
C ARG A 192 11.58 4.90 16.48
N ARG A 193 10.67 4.48 15.63
CA ARG A 193 9.87 3.28 15.90
C ARG A 193 10.73 2.03 15.74
N THR A 194 10.65 1.11 16.68
CA THR A 194 11.37 -0.16 16.62
C THR A 194 10.94 -0.96 15.38
N GLY A 195 11.92 -1.43 14.60
CA GLY A 195 11.66 -2.25 13.41
C GLY A 195 11.14 -1.48 12.19
N ASP A 196 11.28 -0.14 12.17
CA ASP A 196 10.89 0.68 11.01
C ASP A 196 12.09 0.85 10.06
N PRO A 197 12.10 0.24 8.86
CA PRO A 197 13.21 0.35 7.91
C PRO A 197 13.40 1.78 7.42
N SER A 198 14.65 2.18 7.16
CA SER A 198 14.97 3.51 6.61
C SER A 198 14.36 3.75 5.23
N VAL A 199 14.36 2.74 4.36
CA VAL A 199 13.88 2.84 2.97
C VAL A 199 13.05 1.62 2.60
N LEU A 200 11.86 1.85 2.07
CA LEU A 200 11.00 0.82 1.48
C LEU A 200 10.49 1.30 0.11
N ILE A 201 11.12 0.80 -0.96
CA ILE A 201 10.80 1.12 -2.35
C ILE A 201 10.72 -0.18 -3.15
N ALA A 202 9.69 -0.35 -3.97
CA ALA A 202 9.51 -1.52 -4.81
C ALA A 202 9.98 -1.31 -6.24
N SER A 203 10.46 -2.40 -6.86
CA SER A 203 10.45 -2.50 -8.31
C SER A 203 9.07 -2.99 -8.78
N SER A 204 8.45 -2.25 -9.66
CA SER A 204 7.19 -2.65 -10.33
C SER A 204 7.42 -3.06 -11.79
N GLU A 205 8.65 -3.33 -12.18
CA GLU A 205 8.99 -3.71 -13.57
C GLU A 205 8.21 -4.92 -14.04
N LYS A 206 8.05 -5.93 -13.19
CA LYS A 206 7.28 -7.14 -13.52
C LYS A 206 5.81 -6.82 -13.79
N ALA A 207 5.16 -6.00 -12.95
CA ALA A 207 3.79 -5.56 -13.18
C ALA A 207 3.65 -4.76 -14.47
N ARG A 208 4.59 -3.86 -14.76
CA ARG A 208 4.62 -3.08 -16.00
C ARG A 208 4.77 -3.98 -17.24
N LYS A 209 5.68 -4.96 -17.17
CA LYS A 209 5.98 -5.85 -18.30
C LYS A 209 4.88 -6.88 -18.55
N VAL A 210 4.33 -7.48 -17.51
CA VAL A 210 3.40 -8.62 -17.62
C VAL A 210 1.95 -8.17 -17.67
N LEU A 211 1.54 -7.23 -16.81
CA LEU A 211 0.18 -6.71 -16.74
C LEU A 211 -0.04 -5.49 -17.64
N GLY A 212 1.04 -4.85 -18.13
CA GLY A 212 0.95 -3.56 -18.82
C GLY A 212 0.58 -2.39 -17.89
N TRP A 213 0.76 -2.56 -16.57
CA TRP A 213 0.42 -1.55 -15.58
C TRP A 213 1.24 -0.27 -15.75
N LYS A 214 0.56 0.87 -15.77
CA LYS A 214 1.18 2.20 -15.93
C LYS A 214 0.53 3.17 -14.95
N PRO A 215 1.16 3.42 -13.78
CA PRO A 215 0.61 4.39 -12.83
C PRO A 215 0.52 5.78 -13.45
N GLN A 216 -0.59 6.46 -13.21
CA GLN A 216 -0.90 7.78 -13.76
C GLN A 216 -0.84 8.89 -12.71
N TYR A 217 -0.88 8.53 -11.44
CA TYR A 217 -0.91 9.44 -10.29
C TYR A 217 0.35 9.29 -9.44
N ALA A 218 1.54 9.25 -10.09
CA ALA A 218 2.79 8.93 -9.39
C ALA A 218 3.41 10.11 -8.63
N ASP A 219 3.01 11.35 -8.91
CA ASP A 219 3.54 12.52 -8.24
C ASP A 219 2.85 12.80 -6.89
N LEU A 220 3.66 13.22 -5.91
CA LEU A 220 3.22 13.41 -4.53
C LEU A 220 2.19 14.55 -4.40
N GLU A 221 2.29 15.59 -5.22
CA GLU A 221 1.37 16.73 -5.19
C GLU A 221 -0.04 16.30 -5.62
N THR A 222 -0.16 15.50 -6.68
CA THR A 222 -1.43 14.92 -7.12
C THR A 222 -2.02 13.99 -6.06
N ILE A 223 -1.20 13.12 -5.47
CA ILE A 223 -1.63 12.21 -4.40
C ILE A 223 -2.24 13.00 -3.23
N ILE A 224 -1.51 14.00 -2.74
CA ILE A 224 -1.95 14.80 -1.59
C ILE A 224 -3.15 15.69 -1.96
N SER A 225 -3.19 16.25 -3.16
CA SER A 225 -4.29 17.10 -3.60
C SER A 225 -5.62 16.34 -3.68
N THR A 226 -5.61 15.11 -4.19
CA THR A 226 -6.82 14.28 -4.23
C THR A 226 -7.27 13.88 -2.82
N ALA A 227 -6.35 13.50 -1.94
CA ALA A 227 -6.65 13.20 -0.54
C ALA A 227 -7.21 14.43 0.19
N TRP A 228 -6.59 15.60 0.00
CA TRP A 228 -7.05 16.85 0.62
C TRP A 228 -8.47 17.21 0.18
N LYS A 229 -8.75 17.13 -1.12
CA LYS A 229 -10.09 17.37 -1.66
C LYS A 229 -11.14 16.47 -1.01
N TRP A 230 -10.82 15.19 -0.79
CA TRP A 230 -11.68 14.25 -0.08
C TRP A 230 -11.94 14.69 1.36
N HIS A 231 -10.90 14.94 2.13
CA HIS A 231 -11.01 15.32 3.56
C HIS A 231 -11.73 16.63 3.80
N VAL A 232 -11.61 17.60 2.88
CA VAL A 232 -12.38 18.86 2.95
C VAL A 232 -13.86 18.63 2.70
N ASN A 233 -14.19 17.77 1.74
CA ASN A 233 -15.59 17.49 1.38
C ASN A 233 -16.28 16.52 2.37
N HIS A 234 -15.51 15.74 3.10
CA HIS A 234 -15.98 14.71 4.02
C HIS A 234 -15.19 14.79 5.34
N PRO A 235 -15.37 15.86 6.11
CA PRO A 235 -14.60 16.06 7.34
C PRO A 235 -14.81 14.94 8.36
N ASP A 236 -15.96 14.31 8.37
CA ASP A 236 -16.32 13.23 9.30
C ASP A 236 -16.32 11.82 8.66
N GLY A 237 -15.80 11.70 7.43
CA GLY A 237 -15.79 10.47 6.66
C GLY A 237 -17.09 10.27 5.86
N TYR A 238 -17.48 9.01 5.65
CA TYR A 238 -18.71 8.66 4.94
C TYR A 238 -19.96 8.90 5.77
#